data_770c41fc6b0133e95377ecbce36271d9
#
_entry.id   770c41fc6b0133e95377ecbce36271d9
#
_cell.length_a   1.000
_cell.length_b   1.000
_cell.length_c   1.000
_cell.angle_alpha   90.00
_cell.angle_beta   90.00
_cell.angle_gamma   90.00
#
_symmetry.space_group_name_H-M   'P 1'
#
loop_
_entity.id
_entity.type
_entity.pdbx_description
1 polymer ?
#
loop_
_entity_poly.entity_id
_entity_poly.type
_entity_poly.pdbx_seq_one_letter_code
_entity_poly.pdbx_strand_id
1 'polypeptide(L)'
;LCKDYGKISLFYFIGMAITLGISYIFVKKFNMEITYSMLLAMTIGFIIIASLGYALLRQYFTQNSKNYKDVLQYIVRFRKLIYANTLYTVGLFIHNFVFWTTDLRTVIVKSFVYAQAYDFAACIAMFTNMSASVIFIALMEMHFNARYKQYSEAVIGGRLSDIRKTKSRMFRLLADEIMDLARIQFIISTAVFLICLVVLGRMGYSGTVIQLYPCLCAGYFILYLMYAAFLFLYFFNDLDGAVYTGLIFCIITLVGSLISRHF
;
A
#
# COMPACT_ATOMS: atom_id res chain seq x y z
N LEU A 1 -5.22 6.48 -17.03
CA LEU A 1 -4.57 5.63 -18.03
C LEU A 1 -5.54 4.52 -18.40
N CYS A 2 -5.17 3.37 -18.88
CA CYS A 2 -6.11 2.33 -19.32
C CYS A 2 -7.02 1.89 -18.17
N LYS A 3 -8.26 2.39 -18.08
CA LYS A 3 -9.24 2.00 -17.04
C LYS A 3 -9.78 0.57 -17.20
N ASP A 4 -8.96 -0.33 -17.72
CA ASP A 4 -9.34 -1.74 -17.98
C ASP A 4 -8.93 -2.63 -16.81
N TYR A 5 -9.52 -2.30 -15.65
CA TYR A 5 -9.24 -3.01 -14.38
C TYR A 5 -9.51 -4.52 -14.47
N GLY A 6 -10.50 -4.92 -15.30
CA GLY A 6 -10.85 -6.34 -15.48
C GLY A 6 -9.71 -7.13 -16.13
N LYS A 7 -9.08 -6.61 -17.19
CA LYS A 7 -7.95 -7.27 -17.85
C LYS A 7 -6.71 -7.30 -16.94
N ILE A 8 -6.43 -6.20 -16.24
CA ILE A 8 -5.31 -6.14 -15.30
C ILE A 8 -5.47 -7.18 -14.20
N SER A 9 -6.65 -7.24 -13.56
CA SER A 9 -6.94 -8.25 -12.53
C SER A 9 -6.82 -9.68 -13.07
N LEU A 10 -7.29 -9.92 -14.29
CA LEU A 10 -7.17 -11.23 -14.94
C LEU A 10 -5.69 -11.61 -15.17
N PHE A 11 -4.83 -10.67 -15.58
CA PHE A 11 -3.40 -10.93 -15.77
C PHE A 11 -2.71 -11.30 -14.47
N TYR A 12 -3.05 -10.60 -13.36
CA TYR A 12 -2.57 -10.97 -12.03
C TYR A 12 -3.04 -12.35 -11.61
N PHE A 13 -4.30 -12.68 -11.82
CA PHE A 13 -4.85 -13.99 -11.48
C PHE A 13 -4.16 -15.12 -12.28
N ILE A 14 -4.02 -14.95 -13.60
CA ILE A 14 -3.33 -15.90 -14.48
C ILE A 14 -1.86 -16.04 -14.05
N GLY A 15 -1.16 -14.94 -13.84
CA GLY A 15 0.24 -14.97 -13.43
C GLY A 15 0.47 -15.68 -12.10
N MET A 16 -0.39 -15.44 -11.11
CA MET A 16 -0.33 -16.14 -9.81
C MET A 16 -0.67 -17.62 -9.92
N ALA A 17 -1.69 -18.00 -10.72
CA ALA A 17 -2.00 -19.39 -10.98
C ALA A 17 -0.84 -20.14 -11.66
N ILE A 18 -0.19 -19.51 -12.62
CA ILE A 18 1.01 -20.04 -13.28
C ILE A 18 2.17 -20.18 -12.28
N THR A 19 2.39 -19.18 -11.43
CA THR A 19 3.41 -19.23 -10.37
C THR A 19 3.23 -20.44 -9.46
N LEU A 20 2.01 -20.70 -9.00
CA LEU A 20 1.71 -21.87 -8.17
C LEU A 20 1.96 -23.18 -8.92
N GLY A 21 1.53 -23.28 -10.20
CA GLY A 21 1.78 -24.45 -11.03
C GLY A 21 3.26 -24.74 -11.24
N ILE A 22 4.06 -23.72 -11.57
CA ILE A 22 5.49 -23.82 -11.78
C ILE A 22 6.18 -24.21 -10.47
N SER A 23 5.83 -23.58 -9.34
CA SER A 23 6.39 -23.91 -8.03
C SER A 23 6.15 -25.39 -7.69
N TYR A 24 4.93 -25.88 -7.89
CA TYR A 24 4.61 -27.31 -7.68
C TYR A 24 5.44 -28.24 -8.56
N ILE A 25 5.62 -27.91 -9.84
CA ILE A 25 6.44 -28.70 -10.78
C ILE A 25 7.90 -28.72 -10.33
N PHE A 26 8.46 -27.58 -9.92
CA PHE A 26 9.85 -27.50 -9.49
C PHE A 26 10.10 -28.33 -8.24
N VAL A 27 9.20 -28.32 -7.26
CA VAL A 27 9.32 -29.14 -6.06
C VAL A 27 9.16 -30.63 -6.38
N LYS A 28 8.11 -31.02 -7.12
CA LYS A 28 7.76 -32.43 -7.34
C LYS A 28 8.60 -33.13 -8.41
N LYS A 29 8.92 -32.43 -9.51
CA LYS A 29 9.59 -33.06 -10.66
C LYS A 29 11.10 -32.83 -10.64
N PHE A 30 11.54 -31.67 -10.18
CA PHE A 30 12.96 -31.32 -10.14
C PHE A 30 13.60 -31.50 -8.77
N ASN A 31 12.83 -31.91 -7.73
CA ASN A 31 13.29 -32.06 -6.36
C ASN A 31 14.05 -30.84 -5.83
N MET A 32 13.67 -29.63 -6.28
CA MET A 32 14.28 -28.40 -5.81
C MET A 32 13.81 -28.08 -4.39
N GLU A 33 14.68 -27.44 -3.61
CA GLU A 33 14.32 -26.92 -2.30
C GLU A 33 13.13 -25.96 -2.41
N ILE A 34 12.17 -26.07 -1.50
CA ILE A 34 10.89 -25.35 -1.53
C ILE A 34 11.11 -23.84 -1.66
N THR A 35 12.05 -23.28 -0.90
CA THR A 35 12.33 -21.84 -0.89
C THR A 35 12.80 -21.34 -2.24
N TYR A 36 13.78 -21.99 -2.85
CA TYR A 36 14.28 -21.63 -4.18
C TYR A 36 13.23 -21.81 -5.26
N SER A 37 12.48 -22.89 -5.17
CA SER A 37 11.38 -23.20 -6.09
C SER A 37 10.32 -22.11 -6.10
N MET A 38 9.89 -21.64 -4.91
CA MET A 38 8.90 -20.57 -4.77
C MET A 38 9.44 -19.24 -5.29
N LEU A 39 10.67 -18.86 -4.93
CA LEU A 39 11.27 -17.60 -5.39
C LEU A 39 11.43 -17.56 -6.91
N LEU A 40 11.92 -18.65 -7.51
CA LEU A 40 12.10 -18.73 -8.96
C LEU A 40 10.76 -18.70 -9.69
N ALA A 41 9.78 -19.46 -9.21
CA ALA A 41 8.43 -19.46 -9.76
C ALA A 41 7.77 -18.08 -9.67
N MET A 42 7.95 -17.38 -8.55
CA MET A 42 7.43 -16.03 -8.34
C MET A 42 8.06 -15.02 -9.30
N THR A 43 9.37 -15.11 -9.51
CA THR A 43 10.10 -14.29 -10.51
C THR A 43 9.54 -14.50 -11.92
N ILE A 44 9.36 -15.75 -12.33
CA ILE A 44 8.79 -16.10 -13.65
C ILE A 44 7.35 -15.55 -13.76
N GLY A 45 6.53 -15.72 -12.72
CA GLY A 45 5.16 -15.22 -12.70
C GLY A 45 5.08 -13.69 -12.85
N PHE A 46 5.93 -12.94 -12.14
CA PHE A 46 5.99 -11.49 -12.30
C PHE A 46 6.47 -11.06 -13.70
N ILE A 47 7.41 -11.77 -14.30
CA ILE A 47 7.82 -11.51 -15.70
C ILE A 47 6.65 -11.70 -16.66
N ILE A 48 5.84 -12.75 -16.46
CA ILE A 48 4.64 -13.00 -17.26
C ILE A 48 3.62 -11.87 -17.08
N ILE A 49 3.31 -11.48 -15.84
CA ILE A 49 2.38 -10.37 -15.54
C ILE A 49 2.87 -9.08 -16.20
N ALA A 50 4.16 -8.76 -16.06
CA ALA A 50 4.77 -7.58 -16.67
C ALA A 50 4.70 -7.61 -18.21
N SER A 51 4.93 -8.76 -18.83
CA SER A 51 4.86 -8.95 -20.27
C SER A 51 3.44 -8.77 -20.81
N LEU A 52 2.44 -9.32 -20.11
CA LEU A 52 1.03 -9.15 -20.45
C LEU A 52 0.59 -7.69 -20.28
N GLY A 53 1.02 -7.04 -19.19
CA GLY A 53 0.78 -5.61 -18.96
C GLY A 53 1.42 -4.74 -20.04
N TYR A 54 2.65 -5.05 -20.46
CA TYR A 54 3.31 -4.34 -21.55
C TYR A 54 2.60 -4.55 -22.88
N ALA A 55 2.14 -5.76 -23.19
CA ALA A 55 1.36 -6.04 -24.39
C ALA A 55 0.06 -5.24 -24.42
N LEU A 56 -0.63 -5.13 -23.28
CA LEU A 56 -1.83 -4.30 -23.14
C LEU A 56 -1.51 -2.81 -23.39
N LEU A 57 -0.43 -2.30 -22.81
CA LEU A 57 0.01 -0.92 -23.05
C LEU A 57 0.29 -0.65 -24.53
N ARG A 58 0.92 -1.58 -25.23
CA ARG A 58 1.18 -1.46 -26.67
C ARG A 58 -0.08 -1.42 -27.53
N GLN A 59 -1.17 -2.06 -27.10
CA GLN A 59 -2.46 -1.95 -27.80
C GLN A 59 -3.05 -0.54 -27.72
N TYR A 60 -2.86 0.15 -26.59
CA TYR A 60 -3.37 1.52 -26.42
C TYR A 60 -2.42 2.58 -26.97
N PHE A 61 -1.10 2.35 -26.91
CA PHE A 61 -0.06 3.30 -27.31
C PHE A 61 0.76 2.72 -28.44
N THR A 62 0.27 2.85 -29.68
CA THR A 62 0.89 2.30 -30.88
C THR A 62 2.07 3.13 -31.37
N GLN A 63 2.10 4.43 -31.05
CA GLN A 63 3.15 5.33 -31.52
C GLN A 63 4.09 5.73 -30.37
N ASN A 64 5.39 5.65 -30.61
CA ASN A 64 6.42 6.13 -29.69
C ASN A 64 7.05 7.41 -30.26
N SER A 65 6.81 8.56 -29.61
CA SER A 65 7.35 9.86 -30.04
C SER A 65 8.86 10.00 -29.84
N LYS A 66 9.52 9.07 -29.12
CA LYS A 66 10.95 9.10 -28.74
C LYS A 66 11.38 10.36 -27.96
N ASN A 67 10.44 11.16 -27.50
CA ASN A 67 10.68 12.45 -26.82
C ASN A 67 10.94 12.25 -25.33
N TYR A 68 12.01 11.55 -24.98
CA TYR A 68 12.37 11.22 -23.59
C TYR A 68 12.71 12.47 -22.76
N LYS A 69 13.14 13.56 -23.42
CA LYS A 69 13.45 14.84 -22.76
C LYS A 69 12.21 15.44 -22.07
N ASP A 70 11.05 15.37 -22.71
CA ASP A 70 9.81 15.89 -22.16
C ASP A 70 9.36 15.08 -20.94
N VAL A 71 9.60 13.76 -20.96
CA VAL A 71 9.34 12.87 -19.80
C VAL A 71 10.22 13.27 -18.62
N LEU A 72 11.51 13.53 -18.84
CA LEU A 72 12.42 13.98 -17.78
C LEU A 72 12.02 15.34 -17.23
N GLN A 73 11.63 16.28 -18.08
CA GLN A 73 11.11 17.57 -17.63
C GLN A 73 9.84 17.44 -16.80
N TYR A 74 8.94 16.52 -17.18
CA TYR A 74 7.74 16.21 -16.41
C TYR A 74 8.07 15.67 -15.01
N ILE A 75 9.04 14.75 -14.90
CA ILE A 75 9.53 14.20 -13.62
C ILE A 75 10.05 15.34 -12.73
N VAL A 76 10.89 16.24 -13.27
CA VAL A 76 11.42 17.39 -12.52
C VAL A 76 10.32 18.34 -12.08
N ARG A 77 9.31 18.58 -12.92
CA ARG A 77 8.15 19.42 -12.60
C ARG A 77 7.36 18.87 -11.40
N PHE A 78 7.21 17.55 -11.31
CA PHE A 78 6.46 16.86 -10.24
C PHE A 78 7.34 16.26 -9.15
N ARG A 79 8.56 16.82 -8.94
CA ARG A 79 9.51 16.34 -7.92
C ARG A 79 8.90 16.23 -6.51
N LYS A 80 7.96 17.11 -6.14
CA LYS A 80 7.27 17.06 -4.84
C LYS A 80 6.49 15.74 -4.67
N LEU A 81 5.88 15.24 -5.74
CA LEU A 81 5.18 13.94 -5.71
C LEU A 81 6.16 12.79 -5.45
N ILE A 82 7.36 12.86 -6.03
CA ILE A 82 8.40 11.85 -5.82
C ILE A 82 8.86 11.90 -4.36
N TYR A 83 9.15 13.09 -3.82
CA TYR A 83 9.55 13.25 -2.41
C TYR A 83 8.48 12.74 -1.46
N ALA A 84 7.21 13.08 -1.67
CA ALA A 84 6.11 12.64 -0.82
C ALA A 84 5.99 11.10 -0.81
N ASN A 85 6.01 10.45 -1.98
CA ASN A 85 5.96 8.99 -2.06
C ASN A 85 7.21 8.31 -1.49
N THR A 86 8.40 8.88 -1.71
CA THR A 86 9.64 8.34 -1.14
C THR A 86 9.63 8.41 0.39
N LEU A 87 9.24 9.55 0.95
CA LEU A 87 9.13 9.73 2.40
C LEU A 87 8.09 8.78 3.02
N TYR A 88 6.95 8.61 2.36
CA TYR A 88 5.94 7.64 2.77
C TYR A 88 6.50 6.21 2.76
N THR A 89 7.16 5.81 1.67
CA THR A 89 7.72 4.46 1.54
C THR A 89 8.85 4.23 2.55
N VAL A 90 9.74 5.19 2.74
CA VAL A 90 10.78 5.11 3.77
C VAL A 90 10.15 5.00 5.16
N GLY A 91 9.17 5.84 5.49
CA GLY A 91 8.46 5.78 6.76
C GLY A 91 7.75 4.43 7.00
N LEU A 92 7.23 3.81 5.92
CA LEU A 92 6.57 2.50 5.99
C LEU A 92 7.52 1.37 6.40
N PHE A 93 8.78 1.42 5.99
CA PHE A 93 9.74 0.33 6.22
C PHE A 93 10.86 0.66 7.19
N ILE A 94 11.01 1.92 7.61
CA ILE A 94 12.15 2.36 8.44
C ILE A 94 12.18 1.64 9.80
N HIS A 95 11.01 1.29 10.35
CA HIS A 95 10.92 0.54 11.59
C HIS A 95 11.56 -0.85 11.47
N ASN A 96 11.42 -1.55 10.34
CA ASN A 96 12.04 -2.85 10.11
C ASN A 96 13.57 -2.72 10.20
N PHE A 97 14.15 -1.69 9.54
CA PHE A 97 15.59 -1.44 9.60
C PHE A 97 16.09 -1.17 11.01
N VAL A 98 15.31 -0.45 11.83
CA VAL A 98 15.65 -0.22 13.24
C VAL A 98 15.65 -1.54 14.00
N PHE A 99 14.63 -2.38 13.85
CA PHE A 99 14.55 -3.65 14.54
C PHE A 99 15.56 -4.71 14.06
N TRP A 100 16.07 -4.60 12.82
CA TRP A 100 17.19 -5.43 12.36
C TRP A 100 18.51 -5.12 13.06
N THR A 101 18.61 -4.03 13.82
CA THR A 101 19.78 -3.69 14.65
C THR A 101 19.61 -4.07 16.13
N THR A 102 18.51 -4.72 16.51
CA THR A 102 18.23 -5.17 17.88
C THR A 102 18.63 -6.62 18.10
N ASP A 103 18.45 -7.13 19.34
CA ASP A 103 18.71 -8.53 19.70
C ASP A 103 17.74 -9.52 19.05
N LEU A 104 16.63 -9.04 18.48
CA LEU A 104 15.68 -9.84 17.69
C LEU A 104 16.22 -10.24 16.30
N ARG A 105 17.40 -9.73 15.95
CA ARG A 105 18.01 -10.00 14.65
C ARG A 105 18.46 -11.44 14.51
N THR A 106 18.23 -12.00 13.33
CA THR A 106 18.80 -13.27 12.88
C THR A 106 19.72 -12.98 11.70
N VAL A 107 20.96 -13.46 11.78
CA VAL A 107 21.94 -13.32 10.70
C VAL A 107 21.95 -14.60 9.89
N ILE A 108 21.56 -14.54 8.61
CA ILE A 108 21.59 -15.72 7.72
C ILE A 108 22.98 -15.89 7.14
N VAL A 109 23.51 -14.81 6.54
CA VAL A 109 24.87 -14.75 5.96
C VAL A 109 25.36 -13.34 6.21
N LYS A 110 26.65 -13.16 6.42
CA LYS A 110 27.36 -11.91 6.83
C LYS A 110 26.62 -10.58 6.60
N SER A 111 25.93 -10.40 5.47
CA SER A 111 25.24 -9.16 5.07
C SER A 111 23.71 -9.25 5.11
N PHE A 112 23.14 -10.46 5.25
CA PHE A 112 21.69 -10.64 5.29
C PHE A 112 21.21 -10.79 6.72
N VAL A 113 20.61 -9.73 7.22
CA VAL A 113 20.05 -9.63 8.57
C VAL A 113 18.56 -9.37 8.46
N TYR A 114 17.76 -10.02 9.29
CA TYR A 114 16.32 -9.78 9.42
C TYR A 114 15.86 -10.06 10.85
N ALA A 115 14.72 -9.55 11.25
CA ALA A 115 14.12 -9.81 12.55
C ALA A 115 12.88 -10.68 12.38
N GLN A 116 13.06 -12.03 12.33
CA GLN A 116 12.03 -12.97 11.91
C GLN A 116 10.68 -12.77 12.63
N ALA A 117 10.69 -12.66 13.95
CA ALA A 117 9.48 -12.51 14.73
C ALA A 117 8.79 -11.16 14.46
N TYR A 118 9.58 -10.10 14.35
CA TYR A 118 9.08 -8.75 14.10
C TYR A 118 8.56 -8.59 12.68
N ASP A 119 9.36 -8.97 11.68
CA ASP A 119 8.99 -8.83 10.26
C ASP A 119 7.75 -9.67 9.91
N PHE A 120 7.64 -10.86 10.51
CA PHE A 120 6.47 -11.72 10.34
C PHE A 120 5.22 -11.11 10.99
N ALA A 121 5.33 -10.61 12.24
CA ALA A 121 4.23 -9.93 12.91
C ALA A 121 3.79 -8.67 12.17
N ALA A 122 4.74 -7.87 11.65
CA ALA A 122 4.48 -6.68 10.84
C ALA A 122 3.77 -7.03 9.52
N CYS A 123 4.20 -8.10 8.86
CA CYS A 123 3.58 -8.59 7.64
C CYS A 123 2.10 -8.97 7.87
N ILE A 124 1.81 -9.76 8.90
CA ILE A 124 0.43 -10.15 9.22
C ILE A 124 -0.41 -8.94 9.63
N ALA A 125 0.14 -8.01 10.40
CA ALA A 125 -0.55 -6.79 10.79
C ALA A 125 -0.90 -5.90 9.59
N MET A 126 0.01 -5.81 8.62
CA MET A 126 -0.24 -5.13 7.35
C MET A 126 -1.37 -5.81 6.57
N PHE A 127 -1.35 -7.13 6.42
CA PHE A 127 -2.42 -7.87 5.74
C PHE A 127 -3.77 -7.75 6.45
N THR A 128 -3.79 -7.75 7.79
CA THR A 128 -5.01 -7.55 8.60
C THR A 128 -5.72 -6.24 8.23
N ASN A 129 -4.97 -5.20 7.91
CA ASN A 129 -5.50 -3.87 7.62
C ASN A 129 -5.59 -3.54 6.12
N MET A 130 -5.14 -4.42 5.23
CA MET A 130 -5.07 -4.15 3.78
C MET A 130 -6.44 -3.88 3.14
N SER A 131 -7.53 -4.39 3.72
CA SER A 131 -8.91 -4.13 3.27
C SER A 131 -9.27 -2.65 3.23
N ALA A 132 -8.61 -1.81 4.05
CA ALA A 132 -8.82 -0.36 4.06
C ALA A 132 -8.62 0.29 2.70
N SER A 133 -7.59 -0.14 1.95
CA SER A 133 -7.33 0.40 0.61
C SER A 133 -8.44 0.08 -0.39
N VAL A 134 -9.01 -1.12 -0.30
CA VAL A 134 -10.13 -1.53 -1.18
C VAL A 134 -11.40 -0.74 -0.84
N ILE A 135 -11.71 -0.61 0.44
CA ILE A 135 -12.87 0.16 0.93
C ILE A 135 -12.73 1.63 0.53
N PHE A 136 -11.54 2.20 0.71
CA PHE A 136 -11.25 3.59 0.33
C PHE A 136 -11.51 3.83 -1.17
N ILE A 137 -11.00 2.96 -2.05
CA ILE A 137 -11.20 3.09 -3.50
C ILE A 137 -12.69 3.02 -3.83
N ALA A 138 -13.43 2.09 -3.24
CA ALA A 138 -14.87 1.95 -3.46
C ALA A 138 -15.64 3.21 -3.03
N LEU A 139 -15.39 3.74 -1.83
CA LEU A 139 -16.02 4.96 -1.32
C LEU A 139 -15.68 6.19 -2.19
N MET A 140 -14.41 6.30 -2.60
CA MET A 140 -13.97 7.39 -3.48
C MET A 140 -14.66 7.37 -4.84
N GLU A 141 -14.78 6.20 -5.48
CA GLU A 141 -15.43 6.09 -6.79
C GLU A 141 -16.94 6.32 -6.70
N MET A 142 -17.59 5.82 -5.65
CA MET A 142 -19.06 5.88 -5.53
C MET A 142 -19.58 7.27 -5.14
N HIS A 143 -18.94 7.93 -4.19
CA HIS A 143 -19.51 9.13 -3.57
C HIS A 143 -18.70 10.40 -3.83
N PHE A 144 -17.39 10.34 -3.61
CA PHE A 144 -16.57 11.55 -3.65
C PHE A 144 -16.41 12.12 -5.06
N ASN A 145 -16.17 11.29 -6.07
CA ASN A 145 -16.00 11.75 -7.45
C ASN A 145 -17.18 12.57 -7.98
N ALA A 146 -18.41 12.17 -7.64
CA ALA A 146 -19.60 12.89 -8.08
C ALA A 146 -19.68 14.30 -7.47
N ARG A 147 -19.32 14.43 -6.20
CA ARG A 147 -19.32 15.72 -5.48
C ARG A 147 -18.18 16.64 -5.90
N TYR A 148 -17.01 16.06 -6.14
CA TYR A 148 -15.88 16.82 -6.66
C TYR A 148 -16.17 17.37 -8.06
N LYS A 149 -16.83 16.60 -8.92
CA LYS A 149 -17.27 17.06 -10.24
C LYS A 149 -18.23 18.23 -10.13
N GLN A 150 -19.25 18.16 -9.24
CA GLN A 150 -20.18 19.26 -8.97
C GLN A 150 -19.46 20.54 -8.48
N TYR A 151 -18.46 20.37 -7.61
CA TYR A 151 -17.64 21.49 -7.15
C TYR A 151 -16.82 22.10 -8.30
N SER A 152 -16.18 21.28 -9.12
CA SER A 152 -15.39 21.73 -10.27
C SER A 152 -16.24 22.49 -11.29
N GLU A 153 -17.44 22.00 -11.58
CA GLU A 153 -18.41 22.67 -12.46
C GLU A 153 -18.85 24.03 -11.90
N ALA A 154 -19.09 24.10 -10.59
CA ALA A 154 -19.44 25.36 -9.91
C ALA A 154 -18.30 26.37 -9.94
N VAL A 155 -17.03 25.93 -9.89
CA VAL A 155 -15.86 26.83 -9.99
C VAL A 155 -15.72 27.42 -11.39
N ILE A 156 -16.08 26.66 -12.44
CA ILE A 156 -15.93 27.09 -13.84
C ILE A 156 -17.00 28.11 -14.24
N GLY A 157 -18.26 27.93 -13.80
CA GLY A 157 -19.36 28.76 -14.29
C GLY A 157 -20.39 29.21 -13.24
N GLY A 158 -20.16 28.89 -11.93
CA GLY A 158 -21.12 29.18 -10.88
C GLY A 158 -20.92 30.54 -10.20
N ARG A 159 -21.93 30.94 -9.41
CA ARG A 159 -21.85 32.13 -8.53
C ARG A 159 -21.00 31.81 -7.30
N LEU A 160 -20.42 32.82 -6.68
CA LEU A 160 -19.62 32.67 -5.45
C LEU A 160 -20.37 31.93 -4.32
N SER A 161 -21.68 32.15 -4.21
CA SER A 161 -22.57 31.43 -3.27
C SER A 161 -22.59 29.93 -3.54
N ASP A 162 -22.63 29.53 -4.84
CA ASP A 162 -22.72 28.15 -5.26
C ASP A 162 -21.37 27.43 -5.05
N ILE A 163 -20.26 28.12 -5.34
CA ILE A 163 -18.90 27.64 -5.06
C ILE A 163 -18.72 27.35 -3.55
N ARG A 164 -19.12 28.31 -2.68
CA ARG A 164 -19.02 28.12 -1.22
C ARG A 164 -19.89 26.97 -0.73
N LYS A 165 -21.11 26.85 -1.27
CA LYS A 165 -22.06 25.80 -0.88
C LYS A 165 -21.59 24.41 -1.32
N THR A 166 -21.13 24.26 -2.54
CA THR A 166 -20.59 22.99 -3.07
C THR A 166 -19.29 22.60 -2.39
N LYS A 167 -18.40 23.56 -2.10
CA LYS A 167 -17.19 23.34 -1.30
C LYS A 167 -17.52 22.80 0.09
N SER A 168 -18.42 23.46 0.82
CA SER A 168 -18.82 23.02 2.17
C SER A 168 -19.45 21.62 2.16
N ARG A 169 -20.29 21.30 1.16
CA ARG A 169 -20.87 19.97 1.00
C ARG A 169 -19.81 18.91 0.70
N MET A 170 -18.84 19.23 -0.16
CA MET A 170 -17.75 18.33 -0.49
C MET A 170 -16.89 18.00 0.74
N PHE A 171 -16.53 19.01 1.56
CA PHE A 171 -15.73 18.77 2.77
C PHE A 171 -16.49 18.01 3.86
N ARG A 172 -17.81 18.22 4.00
CA ARG A 172 -18.62 17.40 4.92
C ARG A 172 -18.63 15.94 4.48
N LEU A 173 -18.90 15.69 3.19
CA LEU A 173 -18.87 14.33 2.66
C LEU A 173 -17.49 13.68 2.87
N LEU A 174 -16.41 14.43 2.66
CA LEU A 174 -15.05 13.94 2.91
C LEU A 174 -14.87 13.48 4.36
N ALA A 175 -15.34 14.28 5.33
CA ALA A 175 -15.25 13.91 6.74
C ALA A 175 -16.10 12.67 7.06
N ASP A 176 -17.32 12.61 6.51
CA ASP A 176 -18.23 11.47 6.67
C ASP A 176 -17.62 10.19 6.07
N GLU A 177 -17.05 10.25 4.86
CA GLU A 177 -16.41 9.11 4.19
C GLU A 177 -15.17 8.60 4.94
N ILE A 178 -14.34 9.49 5.49
CA ILE A 178 -13.20 9.09 6.33
C ILE A 178 -13.68 8.39 7.61
N MET A 179 -14.77 8.89 8.21
CA MET A 179 -15.33 8.29 9.40
C MET A 179 -15.96 6.93 9.12
N ASP A 180 -16.66 6.78 8.00
CA ASP A 180 -17.23 5.52 7.58
C ASP A 180 -16.14 4.50 7.19
N LEU A 181 -15.07 4.95 6.51
CA LEU A 181 -13.89 4.13 6.30
C LEU A 181 -13.31 3.62 7.63
N ALA A 182 -13.13 4.52 8.60
CA ALA A 182 -12.59 4.15 9.91
C ALA A 182 -13.47 3.11 10.63
N ARG A 183 -14.80 3.29 10.61
CA ARG A 183 -15.76 2.35 11.23
C ARG A 183 -15.73 0.97 10.57
N ILE A 184 -15.87 0.93 9.25
CA ILE A 184 -15.91 -0.33 8.49
C ILE A 184 -14.57 -1.04 8.65
N GLN A 185 -13.47 -0.30 8.50
CA GLN A 185 -12.13 -0.86 8.65
C GLN A 185 -11.89 -1.39 10.06
N PHE A 186 -12.34 -0.70 11.11
CA PHE A 186 -12.20 -1.18 12.48
C PHE A 186 -12.90 -2.53 12.69
N ILE A 187 -14.12 -2.69 12.17
CA ILE A 187 -14.87 -3.94 12.27
C ILE A 187 -14.13 -5.07 11.54
N ILE A 188 -13.70 -4.83 10.30
CA ILE A 188 -13.01 -5.85 9.49
C ILE A 188 -11.66 -6.21 10.11
N SER A 189 -10.86 -5.20 10.48
CA SER A 189 -9.54 -5.43 11.11
C SER A 189 -9.67 -6.19 12.42
N THR A 190 -10.68 -5.88 13.24
CA THR A 190 -10.91 -6.61 14.50
C THR A 190 -11.29 -8.07 14.23
N ALA A 191 -12.17 -8.33 13.26
CA ALA A 191 -12.54 -9.70 12.91
C ALA A 191 -11.35 -10.51 12.39
N VAL A 192 -10.58 -9.94 11.45
CA VAL A 192 -9.36 -10.59 10.91
C VAL A 192 -8.31 -10.77 11.99
N PHE A 193 -8.11 -9.78 12.86
CA PHE A 193 -7.19 -9.85 13.99
C PHE A 193 -7.50 -11.03 14.92
N LEU A 194 -8.78 -11.22 15.29
CA LEU A 194 -9.19 -12.34 16.14
C LEU A 194 -8.97 -13.69 15.46
N ILE A 195 -9.28 -13.79 14.17
CA ILE A 195 -9.02 -15.00 13.39
C ILE A 195 -7.52 -15.30 13.35
N CYS A 196 -6.69 -14.30 13.06
CA CYS A 196 -5.24 -14.46 13.02
C CYS A 196 -4.65 -14.88 14.37
N LEU A 197 -5.14 -14.35 15.49
CA LEU A 197 -4.69 -14.77 16.84
C LEU A 197 -4.94 -16.26 17.06
N VAL A 198 -6.12 -16.77 16.70
CA VAL A 198 -6.45 -18.19 16.83
C VAL A 198 -5.58 -19.05 15.91
N VAL A 199 -5.38 -18.62 14.68
CA VAL A 199 -4.56 -19.36 13.69
C VAL A 199 -3.09 -19.39 14.12
N LEU A 200 -2.52 -18.26 14.52
CA LEU A 200 -1.12 -18.18 14.99
C LEU A 200 -0.88 -19.06 16.20
N GLY A 201 -1.81 -19.06 17.17
CA GLY A 201 -1.73 -19.91 18.34
C GLY A 201 -1.75 -21.41 17.99
N ARG A 202 -2.58 -21.82 17.00
CA ARG A 202 -2.63 -23.21 16.52
C ARG A 202 -1.39 -23.65 15.72
N MET A 203 -0.76 -22.70 15.02
CA MET A 203 0.45 -22.97 14.24
C MET A 203 1.72 -23.04 15.09
N GLY A 204 1.62 -22.82 16.41
CA GLY A 204 2.75 -22.90 17.33
C GLY A 204 3.77 -21.76 17.20
N TYR A 205 3.36 -20.61 16.67
CA TYR A 205 4.24 -19.43 16.62
C TYR A 205 4.62 -18.97 18.02
N SER A 206 5.88 -18.47 18.14
CA SER A 206 6.47 -18.04 19.41
C SER A 206 5.67 -16.92 20.09
N GLY A 207 5.73 -16.86 21.42
CA GLY A 207 5.08 -15.84 22.22
C GLY A 207 5.40 -14.40 21.78
N THR A 208 6.62 -14.16 21.27
CA THR A 208 7.06 -12.85 20.77
C THR A 208 6.21 -12.35 19.59
N VAL A 209 5.89 -13.21 18.62
CA VAL A 209 5.03 -12.83 17.49
C VAL A 209 3.64 -12.42 17.98
N ILE A 210 3.05 -13.20 18.89
CA ILE A 210 1.73 -12.96 19.46
C ILE A 210 1.71 -11.67 20.31
N GLN A 211 2.81 -11.34 20.99
CA GLN A 211 2.93 -10.12 21.80
C GLN A 211 3.07 -8.87 20.93
N LEU A 212 3.84 -8.93 19.83
CA LEU A 212 4.06 -7.81 18.94
C LEU A 212 2.86 -7.51 18.01
N TYR A 213 2.14 -8.55 17.60
CA TYR A 213 1.08 -8.46 16.60
C TYR A 213 -0.04 -7.46 16.95
N PRO A 214 -0.60 -7.40 18.19
CA PRO A 214 -1.63 -6.45 18.54
C PRO A 214 -1.20 -4.98 18.39
N CYS A 215 0.01 -4.65 18.88
CA CYS A 215 0.56 -3.30 18.78
C CYS A 215 0.79 -2.89 17.33
N LEU A 216 1.37 -3.78 16.53
CA LEU A 216 1.58 -3.54 15.10
C LEU A 216 0.26 -3.43 14.35
N CYS A 217 -0.73 -4.26 14.67
CA CYS A 217 -2.06 -4.19 14.06
C CYS A 217 -2.73 -2.82 14.31
N ALA A 218 -2.66 -2.30 15.53
CA ALA A 218 -3.15 -0.96 15.86
C ALA A 218 -2.37 0.14 15.09
N GLY A 219 -1.05 0.01 15.02
CA GLY A 219 -0.20 0.93 14.24
C GLY A 219 -0.56 0.94 12.75
N TYR A 220 -0.71 -0.22 12.13
CA TYR A 220 -1.12 -0.31 10.72
C TYR A 220 -2.56 0.16 10.48
N PHE A 221 -3.48 0.00 11.44
CA PHE A 221 -4.82 0.58 11.34
C PHE A 221 -4.75 2.10 11.20
N ILE A 222 -4.00 2.78 12.08
CA ILE A 222 -3.81 4.24 12.02
C ILE A 222 -3.09 4.64 10.73
N LEU A 223 -2.09 3.87 10.30
CA LEU A 223 -1.35 4.09 9.06
C LEU A 223 -2.28 4.09 7.83
N TYR A 224 -3.19 3.14 7.73
CA TYR A 224 -4.12 3.09 6.59
C TYR A 224 -5.14 4.24 6.59
N LEU A 225 -5.57 4.71 7.76
CA LEU A 225 -6.39 5.93 7.86
C LEU A 225 -5.60 7.17 7.42
N MET A 226 -4.34 7.29 7.86
CA MET A 226 -3.45 8.35 7.40
C MET A 226 -3.22 8.26 5.89
N TYR A 227 -3.05 7.07 5.34
CA TYR A 227 -2.87 6.86 3.90
C TYR A 227 -4.08 7.32 3.10
N ALA A 228 -5.30 7.09 3.60
CA ALA A 228 -6.51 7.61 2.98
C ALA A 228 -6.50 9.15 2.94
N ALA A 229 -6.16 9.80 4.05
CA ALA A 229 -6.01 11.26 4.10
C ALA A 229 -4.91 11.77 3.15
N PHE A 230 -3.80 11.05 3.03
CA PHE A 230 -2.69 11.35 2.14
C PHE A 230 -3.12 11.29 0.66
N LEU A 231 -3.95 10.32 0.27
CA LEU A 231 -4.51 10.23 -1.08
C LEU A 231 -5.45 11.41 -1.40
N PHE A 232 -6.19 11.94 -0.42
CA PHE A 232 -6.99 13.14 -0.62
C PHE A 232 -6.14 14.38 -0.90
N LEU A 233 -4.98 14.53 -0.27
CA LEU A 233 -4.05 15.61 -0.58
C LEU A 233 -3.60 15.56 -2.06
N TYR A 234 -3.34 14.37 -2.59
CA TYR A 234 -3.07 14.21 -4.03
C TYR A 234 -4.27 14.57 -4.89
N PHE A 235 -5.47 14.20 -4.45
CA PHE A 235 -6.69 14.51 -5.19
C PHE A 235 -6.92 16.02 -5.30
N PHE A 236 -6.63 16.76 -4.24
CA PHE A 236 -6.68 18.23 -4.23
C PHE A 236 -5.44 18.90 -4.83
N ASN A 237 -4.47 18.12 -5.32
CA ASN A 237 -3.18 18.62 -5.82
C ASN A 237 -2.39 19.45 -4.79
N ASP A 238 -2.61 19.18 -3.50
CA ASP A 238 -1.81 19.75 -2.41
C ASP A 238 -0.56 18.92 -2.18
N LEU A 239 0.42 19.12 -3.06
CA LEU A 239 1.68 18.38 -3.01
C LEU A 239 2.56 18.80 -1.84
N ASP A 240 2.43 20.04 -1.36
CA ASP A 240 3.18 20.51 -0.19
C ASP A 240 2.66 19.85 1.08
N GLY A 241 1.35 19.82 1.27
CA GLY A 241 0.70 19.08 2.36
C GLY A 241 1.08 17.59 2.34
N ALA A 242 1.14 16.98 1.16
CA ALA A 242 1.56 15.58 1.03
C ALA A 242 3.03 15.36 1.43
N VAL A 243 3.97 16.24 1.02
CA VAL A 243 5.37 16.15 1.44
C VAL A 243 5.51 16.30 2.97
N TYR A 244 4.83 17.28 3.58
CA TYR A 244 4.86 17.47 5.03
C TYR A 244 4.27 16.27 5.78
N THR A 245 3.15 15.72 5.32
CA THR A 245 2.54 14.52 5.92
C THR A 245 3.48 13.32 5.84
N GLY A 246 4.11 13.08 4.68
CA GLY A 246 5.09 12.01 4.51
C GLY A 246 6.33 12.20 5.39
N LEU A 247 6.83 13.44 5.54
CA LEU A 247 7.97 13.78 6.39
C LEU A 247 7.66 13.52 7.88
N ILE A 248 6.53 14.04 8.35
CA ILE A 248 6.09 13.86 9.74
C ILE A 248 5.91 12.37 10.04
N PHE A 249 5.26 11.63 9.15
CA PHE A 249 5.10 10.19 9.29
C PHE A 249 6.45 9.47 9.40
N CYS A 250 7.39 9.76 8.50
CA CYS A 250 8.72 9.16 8.52
C CYS A 250 9.47 9.46 9.83
N ILE A 251 9.43 10.70 10.31
CA ILE A 251 10.07 11.10 11.57
C ILE A 251 9.41 10.42 12.77
N ILE A 252 8.09 10.41 12.86
CA ILE A 252 7.37 9.77 13.98
C ILE A 252 7.65 8.27 14.01
N THR A 253 7.64 7.60 12.85
CA THR A 253 7.94 6.17 12.78
C THR A 253 9.39 5.87 13.19
N LEU A 254 10.35 6.67 12.72
CA LEU A 254 11.76 6.52 13.09
C LEU A 254 11.96 6.73 14.60
N VAL A 255 11.49 7.85 15.13
CA VAL A 255 11.64 8.18 16.55
C VAL A 255 10.92 7.17 17.44
N GLY A 256 9.68 6.80 17.08
CA GLY A 256 8.92 5.78 17.79
C GLY A 256 9.63 4.43 17.81
N SER A 257 10.20 4.01 16.68
CA SER A 257 10.98 2.76 16.59
C SER A 257 12.26 2.80 17.41
N LEU A 258 12.97 3.94 17.43
CA LEU A 258 14.17 4.11 18.25
C LEU A 258 13.85 4.09 19.75
N ILE A 259 12.72 4.67 20.16
CA ILE A 259 12.27 4.61 21.55
C ILE A 259 11.90 3.18 21.92
N SER A 260 11.10 2.52 21.08
CA SER A 260 10.66 1.14 21.31
C SER A 260 11.80 0.10 21.34
N ARG A 261 12.95 0.43 20.76
CA ARG A 261 14.14 -0.41 20.80
C ARG A 261 14.69 -0.60 22.23
N HIS A 262 14.44 0.38 23.12
CA HIS A 262 14.98 0.39 24.49
C HIS A 262 14.04 -0.25 25.52
N PHE A 263 12.82 -0.59 25.13
CA PHE A 263 11.84 -1.31 25.94
C PHE A 263 11.67 -2.74 25.45
#